data_275d8ce509ae38d27cdbbfbd8e382c60
#
_entry.id   275d8ce509ae38d27cdbbfbd8e382c60
#
_cell.length_a   1.000
_cell.length_b   1.000
_cell.length_c   1.000
_cell.angle_alpha   90.00
_cell.angle_beta   90.00
_cell.angle_gamma   90.00
#
_symmetry.space_group_name_H-M   'P 1'
#
loop_
_entity.id
_entity.type
_entity.pdbx_description
1 polymer ?
#
loop_
_entity_poly.entity_id
_entity_poly.type
_entity_poly.pdbx_seq_one_letter_code
_entity_poly.pdbx_strand_id
1 'polypeptide(L)'
;PNSSGYNRINDYSIVIKYVYKNNSFLFTGDAEEYSDMEILESGKNVKADLLKVGHHGSCTSSSERFINAVSPKYAVISVGWYSFYGQPDRCVLDRLYNIGAKLYRTDKLGTIIVKSNGEDIQFNKEALDYPETKIPYTSVRLKYRALHGGKNIES
;
A
#
# COMPACT_ATOMS: atom_id res chain seq x y z
N PRO A 1 -3.44 -9.27 -14.40
CA PRO A 1 -4.88 -9.40 -14.62
C PRO A 1 -5.17 -10.08 -15.94
N ASN A 2 -6.19 -10.93 -15.95
CA ASN A 2 -6.67 -11.64 -17.12
C ASN A 2 -7.64 -10.78 -17.95
N SER A 3 -7.26 -9.67 -18.34
CA SER A 3 -7.73 -8.75 -19.40
C SER A 3 -9.20 -8.69 -19.81
N SER A 4 -10.18 -9.32 -19.18
CA SER A 4 -11.59 -9.18 -19.61
C SER A 4 -12.57 -9.28 -18.44
N GLY A 5 -13.45 -8.29 -18.34
CA GLY A 5 -14.64 -8.39 -17.50
C GLY A 5 -14.53 -7.89 -16.07
N TYR A 6 -13.52 -7.07 -15.72
CA TYR A 6 -13.49 -6.45 -14.39
C TYR A 6 -14.57 -5.39 -14.23
N ASN A 7 -15.29 -5.46 -13.11
CA ASN A 7 -16.30 -4.46 -12.76
C ASN A 7 -15.69 -3.15 -12.27
N ARG A 8 -14.41 -3.17 -11.83
CA ARG A 8 -13.68 -2.03 -11.32
C ARG A 8 -12.48 -1.73 -12.20
N ILE A 9 -12.32 -0.46 -12.56
CA ILE A 9 -11.23 -0.01 -13.43
C ILE A 9 -9.85 -0.29 -12.83
N ASN A 10 -9.74 -0.26 -11.52
CA ASN A 10 -8.49 -0.50 -10.79
C ASN A 10 -7.98 -1.94 -10.96
N ASP A 11 -8.86 -2.91 -11.19
CA ASP A 11 -8.47 -4.29 -11.41
C ASP A 11 -7.76 -4.53 -12.76
N TYR A 12 -7.75 -3.52 -13.65
CA TYR A 12 -6.89 -3.50 -14.86
C TYR A 12 -5.46 -3.03 -14.57
N SER A 13 -5.10 -2.75 -13.32
CA SER A 13 -3.76 -2.30 -12.96
C SER A 13 -2.70 -3.34 -13.35
N ILE A 14 -1.60 -2.85 -13.89
CA ILE A 14 -0.43 -3.68 -14.19
C ILE A 14 0.29 -4.01 -12.88
N VAL A 15 0.45 -5.31 -12.61
CA VAL A 15 1.23 -5.80 -11.47
C VAL A 15 2.60 -6.28 -11.95
N ILE A 16 3.66 -5.71 -11.39
CA ILE A 16 5.03 -5.98 -11.81
C ILE A 16 5.83 -6.53 -10.64
N LYS A 17 6.43 -7.70 -10.83
CA LYS A 17 7.48 -8.20 -9.95
C LYS A 17 8.84 -7.96 -10.61
N TYR A 18 9.68 -7.19 -9.95
CA TYR A 18 11.06 -6.95 -10.36
C TYR A 18 12.01 -7.70 -9.44
N VAL A 19 12.96 -8.41 -10.01
CA VAL A 19 13.99 -9.15 -9.26
C VAL A 19 15.36 -8.64 -9.69
N TYR A 20 16.16 -8.25 -8.71
CA TYR A 20 17.55 -7.86 -8.93
C TYR A 20 18.45 -8.67 -8.00
N LYS A 21 19.13 -9.67 -8.53
CA LYS A 21 19.91 -10.66 -7.78
C LYS A 21 19.03 -11.30 -6.68
N ASN A 22 19.37 -11.08 -5.41
CA ASN A 22 18.67 -11.65 -4.25
C ASN A 22 17.51 -10.78 -3.74
N ASN A 23 17.32 -9.57 -4.31
CA ASN A 23 16.23 -8.69 -3.89
C ASN A 23 15.06 -8.71 -4.87
N SER A 24 13.87 -8.65 -4.33
CA SER A 24 12.61 -8.70 -5.09
C SER A 24 11.64 -7.60 -4.66
N PHE A 25 10.99 -7.00 -5.65
CA PHE A 25 10.10 -5.86 -5.49
C PHE A 25 8.78 -6.15 -6.21
N LEU A 26 7.65 -5.93 -5.53
CA LEU A 26 6.33 -6.10 -6.10
C LEU A 26 5.59 -4.77 -6.13
N PHE A 27 5.16 -4.37 -7.31
CA PHE A 27 4.39 -3.15 -7.56
C PHE A 27 3.01 -3.56 -8.05
N THR A 28 1.95 -3.16 -7.34
CA THR A 28 0.59 -3.64 -7.61
C THR A 28 -0.32 -2.58 -8.22
N GLY A 29 0.19 -1.36 -8.46
CA GLY A 29 -0.67 -0.26 -8.93
C GLY A 29 -1.82 -0.03 -7.99
N ASP A 30 -3.02 0.10 -8.52
CA ASP A 30 -4.26 0.23 -7.78
C ASP A 30 -5.11 -1.05 -7.82
N ALA A 31 -4.48 -2.21 -8.16
CA ALA A 31 -5.13 -3.51 -8.15
C ALA A 31 -5.88 -3.76 -6.84
N GLU A 32 -7.12 -4.21 -6.95
CA GLU A 32 -7.99 -4.48 -5.82
C GLU A 32 -8.06 -5.99 -5.49
N GLU A 33 -8.87 -6.36 -4.53
CA GLU A 33 -8.94 -7.73 -3.99
C GLU A 33 -9.24 -8.79 -5.05
N TYR A 34 -10.04 -8.46 -6.07
CA TYR A 34 -10.33 -9.38 -7.16
C TYR A 34 -9.05 -9.73 -7.94
N SER A 35 -8.25 -8.72 -8.28
CA SER A 35 -6.95 -8.93 -8.92
C SER A 35 -5.96 -9.67 -8.02
N ASP A 36 -5.96 -9.37 -6.71
CA ASP A 36 -5.16 -10.11 -5.74
C ASP A 36 -5.46 -11.61 -5.79
N MET A 37 -6.75 -11.97 -5.84
CA MET A 37 -7.19 -13.37 -5.92
C MET A 37 -6.76 -14.03 -7.22
N GLU A 38 -6.98 -13.40 -8.37
CA GLU A 38 -6.56 -13.92 -9.67
C GLU A 38 -5.05 -14.16 -9.75
N ILE A 39 -4.26 -13.22 -9.21
CA ILE A 39 -2.81 -13.36 -9.18
C ILE A 39 -2.41 -14.58 -8.35
N LEU A 40 -3.01 -14.77 -7.19
CA LEU A 40 -2.74 -15.94 -6.34
C LEU A 40 -3.16 -17.26 -7.00
N GLU A 41 -4.34 -17.27 -7.64
CA GLU A 41 -4.87 -18.45 -8.34
C GLU A 41 -4.06 -18.81 -9.61
N SER A 42 -3.37 -17.82 -10.20
CA SER A 42 -2.47 -18.07 -11.33
C SER A 42 -1.25 -18.93 -10.99
N GLY A 43 -1.00 -19.20 -9.71
CA GLY A 43 0.15 -19.95 -9.21
C GLY A 43 1.49 -19.25 -9.35
N LYS A 44 1.51 -17.97 -9.77
CA LYS A 44 2.74 -17.19 -9.89
C LYS A 44 3.34 -16.88 -8.53
N ASN A 45 4.65 -16.95 -8.44
CA ASN A 45 5.37 -16.60 -7.21
C ASN A 45 5.33 -15.09 -6.97
N VAL A 46 4.53 -14.66 -6.00
CA VAL A 46 4.36 -13.26 -5.59
C VAL A 46 5.27 -12.83 -4.44
N LYS A 47 6.02 -13.76 -3.81
CA LYS A 47 6.96 -13.42 -2.72
C LYS A 47 7.88 -12.26 -3.14
N ALA A 48 7.98 -11.24 -2.28
CA ALA A 48 8.84 -10.09 -2.54
C ALA A 48 9.37 -9.49 -1.24
N ASP A 49 10.61 -8.98 -1.28
CA ASP A 49 11.21 -8.30 -0.12
C ASP A 49 10.55 -6.96 0.14
N LEU A 50 10.17 -6.24 -0.91
CA LEU A 50 9.46 -4.97 -0.83
C LEU A 50 8.16 -5.04 -1.60
N LEU A 51 7.07 -4.61 -0.94
CA LEU A 51 5.76 -4.39 -1.54
C LEU A 51 5.48 -2.89 -1.64
N LYS A 52 5.25 -2.38 -2.87
CA LYS A 52 4.51 -1.14 -3.05
C LYS A 52 3.03 -1.47 -2.90
N VAL A 53 2.47 -1.08 -1.77
CA VAL A 53 1.08 -1.39 -1.40
C VAL A 53 0.09 -0.85 -2.42
N GLY A 54 -0.90 -1.65 -2.76
CA GLY A 54 -1.90 -1.33 -3.76
C GLY A 54 -2.83 -0.19 -3.33
N HIS A 55 -3.36 0.52 -4.31
CA HIS A 55 -4.44 1.51 -4.19
C HIS A 55 -4.26 2.46 -3.00
N HIS A 56 -3.05 2.98 -2.84
CA HIS A 56 -2.65 3.92 -1.77
C HIS A 56 -2.93 3.43 -0.33
N GLY A 57 -3.09 2.12 -0.17
CA GLY A 57 -3.45 1.50 1.11
C GLY A 57 -4.97 1.47 1.38
N SER A 58 -5.80 1.43 0.34
CA SER A 58 -7.25 1.19 0.49
C SER A 58 -7.54 -0.21 1.00
N CYS A 59 -8.57 -0.35 1.85
CA CYS A 59 -9.08 -1.65 2.30
C CYS A 59 -9.54 -2.57 1.17
N THR A 60 -9.88 -2.01 0.00
CA THR A 60 -10.31 -2.77 -1.17
C THR A 60 -9.16 -3.48 -1.90
N SER A 61 -7.92 -3.22 -1.50
CA SER A 61 -6.71 -3.79 -2.08
C SER A 61 -5.84 -4.47 -1.03
N SER A 62 -4.78 -5.13 -1.48
CA SER A 62 -3.79 -5.73 -0.58
C SER A 62 -4.46 -6.58 0.50
N SER A 63 -5.28 -7.55 0.06
CA SER A 63 -6.01 -8.45 0.93
C SER A 63 -5.07 -9.19 1.90
N GLU A 64 -5.58 -9.63 3.04
CA GLU A 64 -4.78 -10.36 4.03
C GLU A 64 -4.10 -11.59 3.41
N ARG A 65 -4.85 -12.34 2.59
CA ARG A 65 -4.33 -13.50 1.86
C ARG A 65 -3.19 -13.12 0.93
N PHE A 66 -3.33 -11.99 0.22
CA PHE A 66 -2.30 -11.51 -0.70
C PHE A 66 -1.05 -11.04 0.05
N ILE A 67 -1.22 -10.20 1.11
CA ILE A 67 -0.11 -9.73 1.93
C ILE A 67 0.66 -10.91 2.56
N ASN A 68 -0.04 -11.93 3.07
CA ASN A 68 0.58 -13.13 3.61
C ASN A 68 1.36 -13.92 2.54
N ALA A 69 0.85 -14.01 1.32
CA ALA A 69 1.53 -14.70 0.22
C ALA A 69 2.77 -13.93 -0.27
N VAL A 70 2.70 -12.60 -0.31
CA VAL A 70 3.85 -11.74 -0.66
C VAL A 70 4.90 -11.77 0.46
N SER A 71 4.45 -11.76 1.71
CA SER A 71 5.28 -11.79 2.93
C SER A 71 6.45 -10.79 2.88
N PRO A 72 6.18 -9.49 2.65
CA PRO A 72 7.23 -8.51 2.44
C PRO A 72 7.92 -8.13 3.75
N LYS A 73 9.25 -7.92 3.68
CA LYS A 73 10.02 -7.30 4.78
C LYS A 73 9.75 -5.80 4.88
N TYR A 74 9.48 -5.17 3.74
CA TYR A 74 9.28 -3.72 3.62
C TYR A 74 8.00 -3.44 2.86
N ALA A 75 7.19 -2.52 3.37
CA ALA A 75 5.97 -2.05 2.72
C ALA A 75 6.05 -0.54 2.50
N VAL A 76 5.85 -0.09 1.26
CA VAL A 76 5.80 1.33 0.90
C VAL A 76 4.39 1.70 0.48
N ILE A 77 3.79 2.67 1.15
CA ILE A 77 2.51 3.26 0.78
C ILE A 77 2.77 4.64 0.17
N SER A 78 2.41 4.79 -1.10
CA SER A 78 2.43 6.05 -1.83
C SER A 78 1.07 6.71 -1.68
N VAL A 79 0.97 7.74 -0.87
CA VAL A 79 -0.29 8.45 -0.57
C VAL A 79 0.02 9.92 -0.34
N GLY A 80 -0.89 10.81 -0.76
CA GLY A 80 -0.74 12.25 -0.55
C GLY A 80 -0.78 12.63 0.93
N TRP A 81 -0.09 13.71 1.29
CA TRP A 81 -0.14 14.28 2.65
C TRP A 81 -1.58 14.52 3.11
N TYR A 82 -2.44 14.85 2.16
CA TYR A 82 -3.87 14.92 2.34
C TYR A 82 -4.55 13.94 1.38
N SER A 83 -5.02 12.81 1.92
CA SER A 83 -5.82 11.86 1.15
C SER A 83 -7.29 12.21 1.31
N PHE A 84 -7.93 12.59 0.20
CA PHE A 84 -9.37 12.89 0.18
C PHE A 84 -10.22 11.69 0.64
N TYR A 85 -9.75 10.48 0.33
CA TYR A 85 -10.40 9.22 0.69
C TYR A 85 -10.02 8.70 2.07
N GLY A 86 -9.13 9.39 2.79
CA GLY A 86 -8.70 8.99 4.13
C GLY A 86 -7.68 7.86 4.17
N GLN A 87 -7.13 7.48 3.01
CA GLN A 87 -6.08 6.46 2.90
C GLN A 87 -4.77 6.92 3.57
N PRO A 88 -3.95 5.96 4.04
CA PRO A 88 -4.19 4.52 4.02
C PRO A 88 -5.19 4.09 5.09
N ASP A 89 -6.02 3.11 4.76
CA ASP A 89 -7.02 2.54 5.65
C ASP A 89 -6.37 1.70 6.76
N ARG A 90 -6.99 1.70 7.92
CA ARG A 90 -6.51 0.99 9.09
C ARG A 90 -6.36 -0.52 8.86
N CYS A 91 -7.29 -1.14 8.14
CA CYS A 91 -7.25 -2.56 7.84
C CYS A 91 -5.95 -2.97 7.12
N VAL A 92 -5.44 -2.15 6.18
CA VAL A 92 -4.19 -2.44 5.47
C VAL A 92 -3.00 -2.26 6.39
N LEU A 93 -3.02 -1.21 7.22
CA LEU A 93 -1.96 -0.97 8.20
C LEU A 93 -1.86 -2.12 9.21
N ASP A 94 -3.01 -2.60 9.72
CA ASP A 94 -3.07 -3.71 10.66
C ASP A 94 -2.57 -5.02 10.01
N ARG A 95 -2.92 -5.30 8.73
CA ARG A 95 -2.43 -6.47 7.98
C ARG A 95 -0.90 -6.44 7.85
N LEU A 96 -0.33 -5.30 7.46
CA LEU A 96 1.12 -5.14 7.31
C LEU A 96 1.87 -5.26 8.64
N TYR A 97 1.29 -4.70 9.70
CA TYR A 97 1.85 -4.83 11.04
C TYR A 97 1.86 -6.27 11.53
N ASN A 98 0.77 -7.01 11.33
CA ASN A 98 0.62 -8.38 11.80
C ASN A 98 1.68 -9.34 11.20
N ILE A 99 2.16 -9.04 10.00
CA ILE A 99 3.26 -9.80 9.37
C ILE A 99 4.66 -9.24 9.71
N GLY A 100 4.75 -8.18 10.51
CA GLY A 100 6.00 -7.56 10.91
C GLY A 100 6.71 -6.76 9.81
N ALA A 101 5.99 -6.31 8.78
CA ALA A 101 6.57 -5.51 7.70
C ALA A 101 6.98 -4.11 8.20
N LYS A 102 8.19 -3.66 7.86
CA LYS A 102 8.65 -2.29 8.11
C LYS A 102 7.92 -1.33 7.18
N LEU A 103 7.18 -0.37 7.74
CA LEU A 103 6.27 0.50 7.01
C LEU A 103 6.91 1.84 6.68
N TYR A 104 6.75 2.27 5.42
CA TYR A 104 7.13 3.58 4.91
C TYR A 104 5.93 4.23 4.21
N ARG A 105 5.61 5.49 4.54
CA ARG A 105 4.46 6.22 3.98
C ARG A 105 4.90 7.59 3.48
N THR A 106 4.54 7.94 2.24
CA THR A 106 4.95 9.24 1.66
C THR A 106 4.26 10.44 2.32
N ASP A 107 3.06 10.28 2.87
CA ASP A 107 2.33 11.34 3.61
C ASP A 107 3.00 11.72 4.94
N LYS A 108 3.84 10.83 5.49
CA LYS A 108 4.56 11.05 6.75
C LYS A 108 6.03 11.37 6.53
N LEU A 109 6.66 10.69 5.58
CA LEU A 109 8.10 10.72 5.38
C LEU A 109 8.54 11.58 4.18
N GLY A 110 7.58 12.05 3.36
CA GLY A 110 7.86 12.72 2.11
C GLY A 110 8.43 11.74 1.07
N THR A 111 9.43 12.17 0.32
CA THR A 111 10.06 11.32 -0.71
C THR A 111 10.81 10.16 -0.08
N ILE A 112 10.45 8.95 -0.50
CA ILE A 112 11.09 7.70 -0.10
C ILE A 112 11.95 7.21 -1.27
N ILE A 113 13.25 7.09 -1.02
CA ILE A 113 14.22 6.55 -1.97
C ILE A 113 14.66 5.18 -1.47
N VAL A 114 14.48 4.18 -2.32
CA VAL A 114 14.93 2.81 -2.06
C VAL A 114 16.06 2.48 -3.01
N LYS A 115 17.17 2.00 -2.45
CA LYS A 115 18.35 1.56 -3.21
C LYS A 115 18.60 0.08 -2.94
N SER A 116 18.96 -0.66 -3.97
CA SER A 116 19.39 -2.05 -3.85
C SER A 116 20.71 -2.27 -4.58
N ASN A 117 21.61 -3.00 -3.95
CA ASN A 117 22.83 -3.53 -4.58
C ASN A 117 22.65 -5.01 -5.01
N GLY A 118 21.46 -5.56 -4.76
CA GLY A 118 21.10 -6.94 -5.02
C GLY A 118 21.31 -7.88 -3.83
N GLU A 119 21.88 -7.40 -2.73
CA GLU A 119 22.02 -8.09 -1.44
C GLU A 119 21.22 -7.34 -0.37
N ASP A 120 21.48 -6.03 -0.23
CA ASP A 120 20.83 -5.16 0.73
C ASP A 120 19.83 -4.22 0.05
N ILE A 121 18.76 -3.90 0.79
CA ILE A 121 17.80 -2.85 0.47
C ILE A 121 17.97 -1.74 1.51
N GLN A 122 18.27 -0.53 1.02
CA GLN A 122 18.51 0.65 1.85
C GLN A 122 17.46 1.72 1.58
N PHE A 123 17.09 2.45 2.63
CA PHE A 123 16.13 3.55 2.58
C PHE A 123 16.79 4.86 3.02
N ASN A 124 16.33 5.98 2.46
CA ASN A 124 16.73 7.33 2.90
C ASN A 124 15.95 7.81 4.14
N LYS A 125 15.09 7.00 4.69
CA LYS A 125 14.22 7.29 5.85
C LYS A 125 14.21 6.12 6.80
N GLU A 126 13.89 6.38 8.07
CA GLU A 126 13.56 5.35 9.05
C GLU A 126 12.13 4.86 8.84
N ALA A 127 11.90 3.57 9.12
CA ALA A 127 10.56 3.02 9.10
C ALA A 127 9.69 3.63 10.20
N LEU A 128 8.40 3.74 9.94
CA LEU A 128 7.44 4.24 10.92
C LEU A 128 7.14 3.17 11.98
N ASP A 129 7.09 3.59 13.24
CA ASP A 129 6.59 2.77 14.32
C ASP A 129 5.06 2.64 14.24
N TYR A 130 4.55 1.44 14.54
CA TYR A 130 3.12 1.14 14.37
C TYR A 130 2.17 2.00 15.19
N PRO A 131 2.44 2.44 16.43
CA PRO A 131 1.47 3.21 17.19
C PRO A 131 1.12 4.56 16.59
N GLU A 132 2.03 5.18 15.81
CA GLU A 132 1.78 6.47 15.15
C GLU A 132 0.73 6.38 14.02
N THR A 133 0.40 5.17 13.58
CA THR A 133 -0.63 4.94 12.58
C THR A 133 -2.05 4.99 13.15
N LYS A 134 -2.22 5.09 14.47
CA LYS A 134 -3.51 5.11 15.18
C LYS A 134 -4.20 6.48 15.22
N ILE A 135 -3.98 7.37 14.26
CA ILE A 135 -4.78 8.60 14.19
C ILE A 135 -6.20 8.21 13.78
N PRO A 136 -7.22 8.41 14.62
CA PRO A 136 -8.60 8.07 14.25
C PRO A 136 -8.99 8.87 13.00
N TYR A 137 -9.65 8.23 12.06
CA TYR A 137 -10.24 8.84 10.84
C TYR A 137 -11.04 10.12 11.15
N THR A 138 -11.66 10.17 12.32
CA THR A 138 -12.40 11.34 12.83
C THR A 138 -11.55 12.59 13.02
N SER A 139 -10.26 12.47 13.33
CA SER A 139 -9.41 13.64 13.59
C SER A 139 -8.98 14.36 12.30
N VAL A 140 -8.86 13.65 11.19
CA VAL A 140 -8.49 14.23 9.89
C VAL A 140 -9.66 15.04 9.32
N ARG A 141 -10.88 14.50 9.42
CA ARG A 141 -12.10 15.17 8.95
C ARG A 141 -12.42 16.42 9.77
N LEU A 142 -12.16 16.38 11.08
CA LEU A 142 -12.34 17.54 11.98
C LEU A 142 -11.28 18.62 11.72
N LYS A 143 -10.01 18.28 11.48
CA LYS A 143 -8.98 19.24 11.10
C LYS A 143 -9.25 19.92 9.76
N TYR A 144 -9.74 19.19 8.78
CA TYR A 144 -10.12 19.79 7.49
C TYR A 144 -11.28 20.78 7.62
N ARG A 145 -12.33 20.42 8.38
CA ARG A 145 -13.45 21.34 8.67
C ARG A 145 -12.99 22.61 9.38
N ALA A 146 -12.03 22.49 10.29
CA ALA A 146 -11.47 23.64 11.02
C ALA A 146 -10.63 24.57 10.11
N LEU A 147 -9.88 24.00 9.15
CA LEU A 147 -9.00 24.76 8.26
C LEU A 147 -9.70 25.38 7.06
N HIS A 148 -10.83 24.84 6.61
CA HIS A 148 -11.51 25.21 5.38
C HIS A 148 -12.95 25.72 5.57
N GLY A 149 -13.32 26.09 6.80
CA GLY A 149 -14.56 26.83 7.09
C GLY A 149 -15.84 26.16 6.63
N GLY A 150 -16.07 24.91 7.03
CA GLY A 150 -17.43 24.33 7.10
C GLY A 150 -18.24 24.21 5.80
N LYS A 151 -17.65 24.25 4.62
CA LYS A 151 -18.38 24.04 3.37
C LYS A 151 -18.72 22.55 3.22
N ASN A 152 -20.00 22.22 3.28
CA ASN A 152 -20.53 20.92 2.92
C ASN A 152 -20.22 20.67 1.43
N ILE A 153 -19.48 19.62 1.16
CA ILE A 153 -19.46 19.02 -0.18
C ILE A 153 -20.60 18.01 -0.15
N GLU A 154 -21.76 18.41 -0.65
CA GLU A 154 -22.88 17.52 -0.94
C GLU A 154 -22.57 16.78 -2.24
N SER A 155 -22.80 15.46 -2.16
CA SER A 155 -22.91 14.39 -3.19
C SER A 155 -21.74 14.22 -4.14
#